data_d0520e1822c0fc8945a2eceb30c6a550
#
_entry.id   d0520e1822c0fc8945a2eceb30c6a550
#
_cell.length_a   1.000
_cell.length_b   1.000
_cell.length_c   1.000
_cell.angle_alpha   90.00
_cell.angle_beta   90.00
_cell.angle_gamma   90.00
#
_symmetry.space_group_name_H-M   'P 1'
#
loop_
_entity.id
_entity.type
_entity.pdbx_description
1 polymer ?
#
loop_
_entity_poly.entity_id
_entity_poly.type
_entity_poly.pdbx_seq_one_letter_code
_entity_poly.pdbx_strand_id
1 'polypeptide(L)'
;VSEDRAGEYYGGTAGNLYASRQGNIPGKPLLFSTHMDTVEPSRGKKAVLHEDGRITSDGTTVLGADCMAGTAAILEALTELYEEQACCRDLELLFFIGEEKHLKGSAVFDFTKVQAEESYILDLSGPLGTAAVQAPTLIDFSITVHGKAAHAGFAPEQGVHSIKIAAEAMTRIELGRVGDSMTVNIGYIEGGVKATNIVPECCRLLGEIRSYSHEQALGEMKRIEKIFQEEAEKAGGSCEADFTVPIQAYRVQETHPCVRRFRRACERLKLPVRLVPTFGGSDQSNLARHGISGLVLASAMEQVHSCAEYTTVSGLETVTELVKLLMQD
;
A
#
# COMPACT_ATOMS: atom_id res chain seq x y z
N VAL A 1 -26.24 1.24 -1.44
CA VAL A 1 -25.00 1.00 -2.21
C VAL A 1 -24.89 2.06 -3.28
N SER A 2 -23.72 2.63 -3.47
CA SER A 2 -23.39 3.57 -4.55
C SER A 2 -22.01 3.28 -5.11
N GLU A 3 -21.83 3.58 -6.39
CA GLU A 3 -20.53 3.54 -7.08
C GLU A 3 -20.13 4.99 -7.39
N ASP A 4 -18.85 5.32 -7.20
CA ASP A 4 -18.32 6.61 -7.60
C ASP A 4 -17.71 6.56 -9.02
N ARG A 5 -16.99 7.61 -9.42
CA ARG A 5 -16.35 7.71 -10.73
C ARG A 5 -14.81 7.65 -10.66
N ALA A 6 -14.26 7.03 -9.63
CA ALA A 6 -12.80 7.00 -9.44
C ALA A 6 -12.06 6.45 -10.67
N GLY A 7 -12.63 5.45 -11.37
CA GLY A 7 -12.02 4.89 -12.58
C GLY A 7 -11.81 5.90 -13.70
N GLU A 8 -12.69 6.91 -13.85
CA GLU A 8 -12.56 7.93 -14.91
C GLU A 8 -11.25 8.72 -14.80
N TYR A 9 -10.74 8.95 -13.57
CA TYR A 9 -9.48 9.67 -13.33
C TYR A 9 -8.24 8.90 -13.82
N TYR A 10 -8.37 7.58 -13.98
CA TYR A 10 -7.24 6.69 -14.25
C TYR A 10 -7.42 5.86 -15.53
N GLY A 11 -8.44 6.17 -16.34
CA GLY A 11 -8.76 5.43 -17.56
C GLY A 11 -9.35 4.04 -17.33
N GLY A 12 -9.92 3.82 -16.15
CA GLY A 12 -10.66 2.62 -15.77
C GLY A 12 -12.15 2.71 -16.10
N THR A 13 -12.86 1.61 -15.91
CA THR A 13 -14.30 1.48 -16.23
C THR A 13 -15.17 1.24 -15.00
N ALA A 14 -14.58 1.11 -13.80
CA ALA A 14 -15.28 0.90 -12.54
C ALA A 14 -14.90 2.00 -11.54
N GLY A 15 -15.78 2.26 -10.56
CA GLY A 15 -15.55 3.16 -9.44
C GLY A 15 -15.38 2.41 -8.12
N ASN A 16 -15.12 3.17 -7.05
CA ASN A 16 -15.19 2.63 -5.70
C ASN A 16 -16.64 2.35 -5.32
N LEU A 17 -16.87 1.29 -4.58
CA LEU A 17 -18.19 0.95 -4.06
C LEU A 17 -18.30 1.38 -2.59
N TYR A 18 -19.33 2.18 -2.27
CA TYR A 18 -19.70 2.52 -0.91
C TYR A 18 -21.07 1.95 -0.59
N ALA A 19 -21.19 1.31 0.56
CA ALA A 19 -22.46 0.82 1.09
C ALA A 19 -22.57 1.14 2.58
N SER A 20 -23.81 1.29 3.06
CA SER A 20 -24.11 1.41 4.48
C SER A 20 -25.26 0.49 4.87
N ARG A 21 -25.22 -0.02 6.10
CA ARG A 21 -26.27 -0.81 6.72
C ARG A 21 -26.54 -0.27 8.11
N GLN A 22 -27.80 -0.01 8.39
CA GLN A 22 -28.25 0.34 9.73
C GLN A 22 -28.24 -0.91 10.62
N GLY A 23 -27.64 -0.76 11.78
CA GLY A 23 -27.61 -1.76 12.84
C GLY A 23 -28.62 -1.43 13.96
N ASN A 24 -28.49 -2.13 15.07
CA ASN A 24 -29.36 -1.97 16.26
C ASN A 24 -28.54 -1.86 17.57
N ILE A 25 -27.20 -1.86 17.46
CA ILE A 25 -26.31 -1.56 18.59
C ILE A 25 -25.94 -0.07 18.52
N PRO A 26 -26.16 0.71 19.61
CA PRO A 26 -25.84 2.13 19.62
C PRO A 26 -24.35 2.42 19.43
N GLY A 27 -24.04 3.51 18.75
CA GLY A 27 -22.70 4.03 18.59
C GLY A 27 -22.44 4.54 17.18
N LYS A 28 -21.23 5.04 16.92
CA LYS A 28 -20.82 5.45 15.57
C LYS A 28 -20.67 4.24 14.66
N PRO A 29 -20.90 4.38 13.36
CA PRO A 29 -20.68 3.30 12.41
C PRO A 29 -19.26 2.74 12.48
N LEU A 30 -19.09 1.48 12.11
CA LEU A 30 -17.80 0.85 11.88
C LEU A 30 -17.60 0.65 10.38
N LEU A 31 -16.42 1.01 9.90
CA LEU A 31 -16.09 0.86 8.49
C LEU A 31 -15.25 -0.41 8.27
N PHE A 32 -15.67 -1.22 7.29
CA PHE A 32 -14.93 -2.37 6.79
C PHE A 32 -14.57 -2.13 5.34
N SER A 33 -13.34 -2.47 4.95
CA SER A 33 -12.86 -2.19 3.61
C SER A 33 -11.89 -3.24 3.09
N THR A 34 -11.87 -3.34 1.76
CA THR A 34 -10.90 -4.10 0.95
C THR A 34 -10.72 -3.38 -0.38
N HIS A 35 -9.81 -3.88 -1.23
CA HIS A 35 -9.75 -3.48 -2.63
C HIS A 35 -10.29 -4.56 -3.57
N MET A 36 -10.67 -4.18 -4.79
CA MET A 36 -11.29 -5.05 -5.80
C MET A 36 -10.34 -5.42 -6.93
N ASP A 37 -9.27 -4.66 -7.11
CA ASP A 37 -8.25 -4.96 -8.10
C ASP A 37 -7.25 -6.00 -7.60
N THR A 38 -6.39 -6.46 -8.49
CA THR A 38 -5.35 -7.47 -8.21
C THR A 38 -4.21 -7.28 -9.19
N VAL A 39 -3.01 -7.77 -8.85
CA VAL A 39 -1.86 -7.74 -9.75
C VAL A 39 -2.01 -8.69 -10.94
N GLU A 40 -1.22 -8.46 -11.98
CA GLU A 40 -1.12 -9.36 -13.14
C GLU A 40 -0.09 -10.51 -12.87
N PRO A 41 -0.25 -11.69 -13.51
CA PRO A 41 -1.28 -12.06 -14.47
C PRO A 41 -2.60 -12.45 -13.80
N SER A 42 -3.73 -11.91 -14.29
CA SER A 42 -5.02 -12.09 -13.60
C SER A 42 -6.17 -12.51 -14.53
N ARG A 43 -6.00 -12.41 -15.84
CA ARG A 43 -7.07 -12.73 -16.80
C ARG A 43 -7.36 -14.21 -16.89
N GLY A 44 -8.65 -14.56 -16.82
CA GLY A 44 -9.09 -15.96 -16.93
C GLY A 44 -8.84 -16.79 -15.68
N LYS A 45 -8.76 -16.17 -14.51
CA LYS A 45 -8.62 -16.85 -13.20
C LYS A 45 -9.57 -18.02 -13.07
N LYS A 46 -9.05 -19.13 -12.52
CA LYS A 46 -9.82 -20.31 -12.16
C LYS A 46 -9.44 -20.71 -10.75
N ALA A 47 -10.39 -20.62 -9.84
CA ALA A 47 -10.18 -21.12 -8.48
C ALA A 47 -10.21 -22.65 -8.47
N VAL A 48 -9.26 -23.24 -7.76
CA VAL A 48 -9.13 -24.68 -7.57
C VAL A 48 -9.16 -24.97 -6.08
N LEU A 49 -10.20 -25.68 -5.64
CA LEU A 49 -10.30 -26.18 -4.26
C LEU A 49 -9.60 -27.55 -4.18
N HIS A 50 -8.63 -27.65 -3.29
CA HIS A 50 -7.87 -28.87 -3.01
C HIS A 50 -8.49 -29.66 -1.85
N GLU A 51 -8.22 -30.98 -1.78
CA GLU A 51 -8.72 -31.86 -0.72
C GLU A 51 -8.27 -31.44 0.69
N ASP A 52 -7.14 -30.76 0.82
CA ASP A 52 -6.62 -30.21 2.08
C ASP A 52 -7.27 -28.87 2.51
N GLY A 53 -8.25 -28.41 1.74
CA GLY A 53 -8.97 -27.16 1.99
C GLY A 53 -8.25 -25.92 1.48
N ARG A 54 -7.11 -26.03 0.80
CA ARG A 54 -6.48 -24.89 0.10
C ARG A 54 -7.28 -24.53 -1.13
N ILE A 55 -7.31 -23.23 -1.41
CA ILE A 55 -7.88 -22.64 -2.63
C ILE A 55 -6.73 -21.91 -3.33
N THR A 56 -6.41 -22.32 -4.56
CA THR A 56 -5.36 -21.72 -5.39
C THR A 56 -5.95 -21.27 -6.73
N SER A 57 -5.16 -20.59 -7.56
CA SER A 57 -5.42 -20.53 -8.99
C SER A 57 -5.04 -21.86 -9.66
N ASP A 58 -5.18 -21.95 -10.98
CA ASP A 58 -4.67 -23.08 -11.78
C ASP A 58 -3.14 -22.99 -12.04
N GLY A 59 -2.46 -22.02 -11.41
CA GLY A 59 -1.02 -21.77 -11.53
C GLY A 59 -0.64 -20.87 -12.68
N THR A 60 -1.57 -20.46 -13.56
CA THR A 60 -1.32 -19.55 -14.68
C THR A 60 -1.56 -18.07 -14.33
N THR A 61 -2.29 -17.83 -13.26
CA THR A 61 -2.63 -16.48 -12.76
C THR A 61 -2.42 -16.41 -11.26
N VAL A 62 -2.45 -15.20 -10.70
CA VAL A 62 -2.68 -15.02 -9.26
C VAL A 62 -4.09 -15.54 -8.91
N LEU A 63 -4.33 -15.91 -7.65
CA LEU A 63 -5.68 -16.23 -7.18
C LEU A 63 -6.51 -14.95 -7.01
N GLY A 64 -5.89 -13.89 -6.50
CA GLY A 64 -6.55 -12.64 -6.09
C GLY A 64 -7.19 -12.77 -4.69
N ALA A 65 -6.64 -13.66 -3.84
CA ALA A 65 -6.99 -13.68 -2.42
C ALA A 65 -6.68 -12.32 -1.78
N ASP A 66 -5.67 -11.66 -2.27
CA ASP A 66 -5.37 -10.25 -2.10
C ASP A 66 -6.18 -9.42 -3.14
N CYS A 67 -7.32 -8.79 -2.77
CA CYS A 67 -7.90 -8.73 -1.42
C CYS A 67 -9.29 -9.41 -1.34
N MET A 68 -9.62 -10.34 -2.28
CA MET A 68 -10.94 -10.99 -2.34
C MET A 68 -11.22 -11.92 -1.15
N ALA A 69 -10.20 -12.43 -0.44
CA ALA A 69 -10.40 -13.19 0.79
C ALA A 69 -11.09 -12.31 1.86
N GLY A 70 -10.61 -11.09 2.03
CA GLY A 70 -11.24 -10.11 2.91
C GLY A 70 -12.65 -9.72 2.46
N THR A 71 -12.84 -9.50 1.16
CA THR A 71 -14.15 -9.19 0.58
C THR A 71 -15.16 -10.31 0.86
N ALA A 72 -14.78 -11.56 0.62
CA ALA A 72 -15.64 -12.72 0.87
C ALA A 72 -16.02 -12.81 2.36
N ALA A 73 -15.05 -12.63 3.26
CA ALA A 73 -15.29 -12.67 4.70
C ALA A 73 -16.25 -11.56 5.18
N ILE A 74 -16.12 -10.33 4.64
CA ILE A 74 -17.04 -9.23 4.96
C ILE A 74 -18.46 -9.55 4.49
N LEU A 75 -18.63 -10.02 3.26
CA LEU A 75 -19.92 -10.31 2.67
C LEU A 75 -20.60 -11.50 3.38
N GLU A 76 -19.84 -12.54 3.70
CA GLU A 76 -20.36 -13.70 4.43
C GLU A 76 -20.77 -13.32 5.85
N ALA A 77 -19.94 -12.57 6.59
CA ALA A 77 -20.29 -12.09 7.93
C ALA A 77 -21.60 -11.27 7.91
N LEU A 78 -21.81 -10.44 6.88
CA LEU A 78 -23.07 -9.69 6.70
C LEU A 78 -24.26 -10.61 6.41
N THR A 79 -24.05 -11.67 5.62
CA THR A 79 -25.07 -12.67 5.29
C THR A 79 -25.50 -13.42 6.55
N GLU A 80 -24.54 -13.92 7.33
CA GLU A 80 -24.83 -14.60 8.60
C GLU A 80 -25.55 -13.68 9.60
N LEU A 81 -25.10 -12.42 9.77
CA LEU A 81 -25.76 -11.45 10.63
C LEU A 81 -27.21 -11.20 10.20
N TYR A 82 -27.49 -11.22 8.89
CA TYR A 82 -28.85 -11.08 8.37
C TYR A 82 -29.71 -12.32 8.62
N GLU A 83 -29.19 -13.52 8.31
CA GLU A 83 -29.91 -14.78 8.48
C GLU A 83 -30.20 -15.09 9.94
N GLU A 84 -29.23 -14.83 10.83
CA GLU A 84 -29.37 -15.02 12.28
C GLU A 84 -30.19 -13.90 12.96
N GLN A 85 -30.54 -12.84 12.24
CA GLN A 85 -31.16 -11.64 12.81
C GLN A 85 -30.35 -11.08 14.00
N ALA A 86 -29.04 -11.20 13.92
CA ALA A 86 -28.12 -10.84 14.98
C ALA A 86 -27.97 -9.32 15.12
N CYS A 87 -27.72 -8.85 16.33
CA CYS A 87 -27.44 -7.45 16.59
C CYS A 87 -26.07 -7.05 16.05
N CYS A 88 -25.98 -5.87 15.43
CA CYS A 88 -24.71 -5.27 14.98
C CYS A 88 -24.74 -3.75 15.09
N ARG A 89 -23.56 -3.15 15.00
CA ARG A 89 -23.41 -1.70 14.86
C ARG A 89 -23.93 -1.22 13.51
N ASP A 90 -24.14 0.08 13.36
CA ASP A 90 -24.21 0.66 12.03
C ASP A 90 -22.90 0.36 11.29
N LEU A 91 -22.99 -0.06 10.04
CA LEU A 91 -21.84 -0.49 9.24
C LEU A 91 -21.71 0.36 7.98
N GLU A 92 -20.49 0.69 7.64
CA GLU A 92 -20.09 1.27 6.37
C GLU A 92 -19.09 0.34 5.69
N LEU A 93 -19.25 0.18 4.39
CA LEU A 93 -18.40 -0.69 3.58
C LEU A 93 -17.80 0.12 2.45
N LEU A 94 -16.51 -0.02 2.25
CA LEU A 94 -15.78 0.57 1.14
C LEU A 94 -14.98 -0.51 0.42
N PHE A 95 -15.23 -0.65 -0.88
CA PHE A 95 -14.45 -1.51 -1.75
C PHE A 95 -13.77 -0.62 -2.77
N PHE A 96 -12.45 -0.48 -2.64
CA PHE A 96 -11.66 0.43 -3.47
C PHE A 96 -11.18 -0.23 -4.76
N ILE A 97 -10.88 0.60 -5.75
CA ILE A 97 -10.20 0.22 -6.99
C ILE A 97 -8.76 0.73 -6.98
N GLY A 98 -7.86 0.05 -7.69
CA GLY A 98 -6.51 0.54 -7.96
C GLY A 98 -5.64 0.71 -6.72
N GLU A 99 -5.83 -0.12 -5.71
CA GLU A 99 -4.97 -0.19 -4.53
C GLU A 99 -3.55 -0.57 -4.95
N GLU A 100 -3.41 -1.63 -5.74
CA GLU A 100 -2.17 -2.18 -6.30
C GLU A 100 -1.41 -1.21 -7.23
N LYS A 101 -2.00 -0.07 -7.50
CA LYS A 101 -1.43 1.02 -8.28
C LYS A 101 -1.28 2.30 -7.45
N HIS A 102 -0.78 2.15 -6.24
CA HIS A 102 -0.56 3.25 -5.28
C HIS A 102 -1.85 3.90 -4.79
N LEU A 103 -2.82 3.10 -4.32
CA LEU A 103 -4.03 3.53 -3.62
C LEU A 103 -4.90 4.51 -4.43
N LYS A 104 -4.96 4.36 -5.75
CA LYS A 104 -5.59 5.34 -6.65
C LYS A 104 -7.05 5.58 -6.34
N GLY A 105 -7.80 4.53 -6.04
CA GLY A 105 -9.23 4.63 -5.75
C GLY A 105 -9.52 5.42 -4.48
N SER A 106 -8.86 5.08 -3.39
CA SER A 106 -9.04 5.77 -2.12
C SER A 106 -8.49 7.20 -2.14
N ALA A 107 -7.48 7.50 -2.97
CA ALA A 107 -6.94 8.85 -3.10
C ALA A 107 -7.94 9.88 -3.64
N VAL A 108 -8.94 9.46 -4.41
CA VAL A 108 -9.96 10.34 -5.00
C VAL A 108 -11.36 10.14 -4.44
N PHE A 109 -11.53 9.25 -3.48
CA PHE A 109 -12.82 8.99 -2.84
C PHE A 109 -13.28 10.19 -2.00
N ASP A 110 -14.57 10.50 -2.06
CA ASP A 110 -15.20 11.56 -1.25
C ASP A 110 -15.50 11.06 0.17
N PHE A 111 -14.54 11.21 1.07
CA PHE A 111 -14.66 10.78 2.47
C PHE A 111 -15.67 11.59 3.29
N THR A 112 -16.24 12.70 2.77
CA THR A 112 -17.31 13.42 3.46
C THR A 112 -18.58 12.60 3.62
N LYS A 113 -18.74 11.52 2.87
CA LYS A 113 -19.85 10.57 2.95
C LYS A 113 -19.72 9.59 4.11
N VAL A 114 -18.50 9.41 4.64
CA VAL A 114 -18.21 8.43 5.69
C VAL A 114 -18.47 9.06 7.06
N GLN A 115 -19.20 8.35 7.91
CA GLN A 115 -19.53 8.75 9.28
C GLN A 115 -18.70 7.97 10.31
N ALA A 116 -18.12 6.85 9.91
CA ALA A 116 -17.25 6.04 10.75
C ALA A 116 -15.97 6.80 11.11
N GLU A 117 -15.55 6.66 12.36
CA GLU A 117 -14.26 7.14 12.85
C GLU A 117 -13.25 6.00 13.06
N GLU A 118 -13.73 4.76 12.92
CA GLU A 118 -12.96 3.54 13.09
C GLU A 118 -13.11 2.63 11.88
N SER A 119 -12.01 2.03 11.44
CA SER A 119 -11.99 1.14 10.26
C SER A 119 -11.22 -0.15 10.50
N TYR A 120 -11.59 -1.17 9.73
CA TYR A 120 -10.91 -2.45 9.62
C TYR A 120 -10.71 -2.77 8.14
N ILE A 121 -9.47 -2.77 7.70
CA ILE A 121 -9.07 -3.13 6.34
C ILE A 121 -8.60 -4.58 6.35
N LEU A 122 -9.17 -5.42 5.52
CA LEU A 122 -8.79 -6.84 5.45
C LEU A 122 -7.77 -7.05 4.33
N ASP A 123 -6.56 -6.55 4.54
CA ASP A 123 -5.54 -6.40 3.51
C ASP A 123 -4.12 -6.63 4.07
N LEU A 124 -3.95 -7.69 4.85
CA LEU A 124 -2.66 -8.06 5.42
C LEU A 124 -2.44 -9.57 5.29
N SER A 125 -1.25 -9.95 4.84
CA SER A 125 -0.79 -11.34 4.86
C SER A 125 -0.31 -11.75 6.25
N GLY A 126 -0.25 -13.05 6.48
CA GLY A 126 0.34 -13.63 7.68
C GLY A 126 -0.68 -14.25 8.65
N PRO A 127 -0.23 -14.68 9.83
CA PRO A 127 -1.06 -15.44 10.75
C PRO A 127 -2.29 -14.68 11.23
N LEU A 128 -3.45 -15.34 11.26
CA LEU A 128 -4.69 -14.74 11.78
C LEU A 128 -4.51 -14.26 13.22
N GLY A 129 -5.17 -13.16 13.57
CA GLY A 129 -4.95 -12.43 14.82
C GLY A 129 -3.81 -11.41 14.74
N THR A 130 -3.25 -11.20 13.54
CA THR A 130 -2.30 -10.11 13.26
C THR A 130 -3.03 -8.87 12.77
N ALA A 131 -2.65 -7.71 13.29
CA ALA A 131 -3.12 -6.41 12.84
C ALA A 131 -1.97 -5.43 12.69
N ALA A 132 -1.85 -4.75 11.55
CA ALA A 132 -0.95 -3.64 11.39
C ALA A 132 -1.57 -2.38 12.04
N VAL A 133 -0.79 -1.78 12.96
CA VAL A 133 -1.17 -0.58 13.73
C VAL A 133 -0.38 0.65 13.29
N GLN A 134 0.55 0.49 12.37
CA GLN A 134 1.42 1.55 11.89
C GLN A 134 1.87 1.24 10.47
N ALA A 135 1.82 2.26 9.60
CA ALA A 135 2.35 2.20 8.24
C ALA A 135 3.25 3.41 7.95
N PRO A 136 4.15 3.35 6.96
CA PRO A 136 5.10 4.41 6.66
C PRO A 136 4.49 5.49 5.78
N THR A 137 5.17 6.64 5.72
CA THR A 137 5.15 7.51 4.54
C THR A 137 5.93 6.83 3.43
N LEU A 138 5.38 6.80 2.24
CA LEU A 138 6.07 6.48 1.00
C LEU A 138 6.29 7.78 0.22
N ILE A 139 7.50 8.02 -0.22
CA ILE A 139 7.86 9.04 -1.20
C ILE A 139 8.42 8.32 -2.41
N ASP A 140 7.79 8.55 -3.57
CA ASP A 140 8.36 8.21 -4.86
C ASP A 140 9.09 9.43 -5.39
N PHE A 141 10.33 9.27 -5.88
CA PHE A 141 11.10 10.37 -6.42
C PHE A 141 11.78 10.03 -7.75
N SER A 142 11.98 11.05 -8.56
CA SER A 142 12.84 11.00 -9.73
C SER A 142 13.89 12.12 -9.67
N ILE A 143 15.12 11.80 -10.06
CA ILE A 143 16.21 12.78 -10.15
C ILE A 143 16.78 12.70 -11.55
N THR A 144 16.89 13.87 -12.21
CA THR A 144 17.52 14.00 -13.52
C THR A 144 18.75 14.87 -13.39
N VAL A 145 19.93 14.29 -13.66
CA VAL A 145 21.21 14.97 -13.68
C VAL A 145 21.51 15.42 -15.09
N HIS A 146 21.74 16.72 -15.27
CA HIS A 146 22.11 17.36 -16.52
C HIS A 146 23.61 17.68 -16.55
N GLY A 147 24.28 17.18 -17.55
CA GLY A 147 25.66 17.46 -17.87
C GLY A 147 25.79 18.19 -19.21
N LYS A 148 26.88 17.90 -19.93
CA LYS A 148 27.16 18.47 -21.24
C LYS A 148 27.84 17.42 -22.13
N ALA A 149 27.27 17.18 -23.30
CA ALA A 149 27.86 16.26 -24.29
C ALA A 149 29.17 16.82 -24.84
N ALA A 150 30.09 15.91 -25.09
CA ALA A 150 31.36 16.17 -25.78
C ALA A 150 31.86 14.89 -26.45
N HIS A 151 32.80 15.00 -27.40
CA HIS A 151 33.42 13.83 -27.99
C HIS A 151 34.45 13.22 -27.01
N ALA A 152 34.18 12.01 -26.54
CA ALA A 152 34.93 11.37 -25.46
C ALA A 152 36.43 11.15 -25.77
N GLY A 153 36.81 11.07 -27.06
CA GLY A 153 38.20 10.87 -27.47
C GLY A 153 38.92 12.17 -27.88
N PHE A 154 38.21 13.21 -28.33
CA PHE A 154 38.86 14.41 -28.85
C PHE A 154 38.80 15.62 -27.91
N ALA A 155 37.75 15.73 -27.12
CA ALA A 155 37.53 16.87 -26.25
C ALA A 155 36.75 16.50 -24.98
N PRO A 156 37.14 15.47 -24.22
CA PRO A 156 36.41 15.03 -23.03
C PRO A 156 36.31 16.13 -21.96
N GLU A 157 37.31 17.01 -21.90
CA GLU A 157 37.37 18.15 -20.96
C GLU A 157 36.31 19.24 -21.21
N GLN A 158 35.69 19.25 -22.40
CA GLN A 158 34.58 20.18 -22.72
C GLN A 158 33.20 19.63 -22.28
N GLY A 159 33.16 18.35 -21.91
CA GLY A 159 31.96 17.67 -21.45
C GLY A 159 31.79 17.74 -19.94
N VAL A 160 30.54 17.53 -19.49
CA VAL A 160 30.17 17.32 -18.09
C VAL A 160 29.46 15.97 -18.00
N HIS A 161 30.06 15.05 -17.30
CA HIS A 161 29.65 13.64 -17.35
C HIS A 161 28.54 13.32 -16.35
N SER A 162 27.28 13.32 -16.80
CA SER A 162 26.10 13.15 -15.93
C SER A 162 26.06 11.83 -15.16
N ILE A 163 26.47 10.72 -15.78
CA ILE A 163 26.51 9.40 -15.09
C ILE A 163 27.55 9.41 -13.96
N LYS A 164 28.69 10.09 -14.14
CA LYS A 164 29.71 10.21 -13.09
C LYS A 164 29.16 11.01 -11.91
N ILE A 165 28.50 12.14 -12.18
CA ILE A 165 27.84 12.96 -11.14
C ILE A 165 26.85 12.10 -10.35
N ALA A 166 25.97 11.37 -11.05
CA ALA A 166 24.99 10.50 -10.40
C ALA A 166 25.64 9.43 -9.53
N ALA A 167 26.70 8.79 -10.01
CA ALA A 167 27.44 7.77 -9.25
C ALA A 167 28.10 8.36 -7.99
N GLU A 168 28.72 9.54 -8.08
CA GLU A 168 29.34 10.25 -6.95
C GLU A 168 28.29 10.64 -5.90
N ALA A 169 27.14 11.16 -6.33
CA ALA A 169 26.01 11.48 -5.44
C ALA A 169 25.48 10.22 -4.73
N MET A 170 25.28 9.12 -5.46
CA MET A 170 24.79 7.86 -4.89
C MET A 170 25.74 7.30 -3.81
N THR A 171 27.05 7.49 -3.90
CA THR A 171 27.99 7.02 -2.87
C THR A 171 27.84 7.74 -1.53
N ARG A 172 27.17 8.90 -1.51
CA ARG A 172 26.89 9.71 -0.30
C ARG A 172 25.53 9.38 0.32
N ILE A 173 24.74 8.51 -0.31
CA ILE A 173 23.39 8.14 0.15
C ILE A 173 23.46 6.74 0.73
N GLU A 174 22.90 6.58 1.93
CA GLU A 174 22.72 5.27 2.53
C GLU A 174 21.49 4.61 1.89
N LEU A 175 21.68 3.48 1.22
CA LEU A 175 20.62 2.70 0.59
C LEU A 175 20.26 1.47 1.44
N GLY A 176 19.03 0.99 1.27
CA GLY A 176 18.50 -0.12 2.04
C GLY A 176 17.84 0.36 3.33
N ARG A 177 18.13 -0.29 4.45
CA ARG A 177 17.56 0.07 5.75
C ARG A 177 18.41 1.16 6.41
N VAL A 178 17.79 2.31 6.62
CA VAL A 178 18.39 3.49 7.28
C VAL A 178 17.84 3.58 8.70
N GLY A 179 18.60 3.04 9.66
CA GLY A 179 18.11 2.87 11.02
C GLY A 179 16.93 1.89 11.10
N ASP A 180 16.13 1.99 12.17
CA ASP A 180 15.01 1.07 12.44
C ASP A 180 13.68 1.48 11.78
N SER A 181 13.57 2.73 11.32
CA SER A 181 12.30 3.34 10.94
C SER A 181 12.21 3.79 9.49
N MET A 182 13.27 3.62 8.71
CA MET A 182 13.31 4.13 7.33
C MET A 182 14.01 3.14 6.38
N THR A 183 13.59 3.17 5.12
CA THR A 183 14.30 2.56 3.99
C THR A 183 14.43 3.57 2.86
N VAL A 184 15.53 3.49 2.12
CA VAL A 184 15.80 4.29 0.92
C VAL A 184 16.23 3.34 -0.18
N ASN A 185 15.63 3.46 -1.34
CA ASN A 185 16.02 2.67 -2.50
C ASN A 185 16.09 3.53 -3.76
N ILE A 186 17.10 3.27 -4.58
CA ILE A 186 17.18 3.73 -5.96
C ILE A 186 17.09 2.49 -6.82
N GLY A 187 15.88 2.25 -7.36
CA GLY A 187 15.54 1.00 -8.07
C GLY A 187 15.80 1.05 -9.57
N TYR A 188 16.05 2.24 -10.13
CA TYR A 188 16.28 2.42 -11.54
C TYR A 188 17.27 3.54 -11.81
N ILE A 189 18.15 3.32 -12.78
CA ILE A 189 19.07 4.32 -13.32
C ILE A 189 19.25 4.10 -14.82
N GLU A 190 19.14 5.19 -15.57
CA GLU A 190 19.51 5.21 -16.99
C GLU A 190 20.33 6.46 -17.30
N GLY A 191 21.27 6.36 -18.24
CA GLY A 191 22.09 7.52 -18.58
C GLY A 191 22.79 7.39 -19.93
N GLY A 192 23.00 8.55 -20.55
CA GLY A 192 23.63 8.69 -21.85
C GLY A 192 22.79 8.23 -23.03
N VAL A 193 23.39 8.21 -24.17
CA VAL A 193 22.86 7.61 -25.41
C VAL A 193 23.62 6.29 -25.67
N LYS A 194 23.04 5.40 -26.45
CA LYS A 194 23.70 4.10 -26.77
C LYS A 194 24.94 4.28 -27.69
N ALA A 195 25.87 5.16 -27.28
CA ALA A 195 27.08 5.45 -27.98
C ALA A 195 28.23 5.65 -26.96
N THR A 196 29.34 4.97 -27.15
CA THR A 196 30.48 4.96 -26.21
C THR A 196 31.50 6.11 -26.42
N ASN A 197 31.41 6.84 -27.53
CA ASN A 197 32.28 7.94 -27.90
C ASN A 197 31.73 9.33 -27.55
N ILE A 198 30.68 9.41 -26.74
CA ILE A 198 30.03 10.66 -26.29
C ILE A 198 30.07 10.71 -24.76
N VAL A 199 30.51 11.83 -24.19
CA VAL A 199 30.30 12.15 -22.77
C VAL A 199 28.80 12.29 -22.51
N PRO A 200 28.19 11.52 -21.62
CA PRO A 200 26.74 11.54 -21.41
C PRO A 200 26.29 12.85 -20.75
N GLU A 201 25.28 13.49 -21.34
CA GLU A 201 24.72 14.76 -20.85
C GLU A 201 23.46 14.62 -19.98
N CYS A 202 22.90 13.42 -19.88
CA CYS A 202 21.71 13.19 -19.04
C CYS A 202 21.84 11.82 -18.33
N CYS A 203 21.45 11.82 -17.05
CA CYS A 203 21.29 10.60 -16.25
C CYS A 203 20.04 10.74 -15.36
N ARG A 204 19.14 9.76 -15.44
CA ARG A 204 17.89 9.74 -14.67
C ARG A 204 17.87 8.58 -13.70
N LEU A 205 17.38 8.85 -12.48
CA LEU A 205 17.23 7.87 -11.43
C LEU A 205 15.78 7.90 -10.92
N LEU A 206 15.27 6.73 -10.53
CA LEU A 206 13.99 6.59 -9.83
C LEU A 206 14.23 5.86 -8.51
N GLY A 207 13.59 6.34 -7.45
CA GLY A 207 13.74 5.76 -6.13
C GLY A 207 12.52 5.97 -5.24
N GLU A 208 12.57 5.33 -4.07
CA GLU A 208 11.57 5.48 -3.04
C GLU A 208 12.19 5.66 -1.66
N ILE A 209 11.46 6.34 -0.78
CA ILE A 209 11.76 6.46 0.65
C ILE A 209 10.53 5.97 1.41
N ARG A 210 10.73 5.08 2.40
CA ARG A 210 9.68 4.72 3.35
C ARG A 210 10.13 5.05 4.75
N SER A 211 9.29 5.73 5.53
CA SER A 211 9.59 6.04 6.93
C SER A 211 8.33 6.09 7.78
N TYR A 212 8.41 5.56 9.00
CA TYR A 212 7.33 5.70 10.00
C TYR A 212 7.15 7.14 10.51
N SER A 213 8.03 8.06 10.17
CA SER A 213 7.89 9.50 10.41
C SER A 213 7.80 10.24 9.08
N HIS A 214 6.69 10.94 8.88
CA HIS A 214 6.49 11.78 7.68
C HIS A 214 7.57 12.87 7.56
N GLU A 215 7.90 13.52 8.67
CA GLU A 215 8.94 14.57 8.70
C GLU A 215 10.33 14.02 8.34
N GLN A 216 10.68 12.83 8.86
CA GLN A 216 11.95 12.18 8.53
C GLN A 216 12.02 11.79 7.06
N ALA A 217 10.92 11.27 6.48
CA ALA A 217 10.86 10.97 5.04
C ALA A 217 11.11 12.21 4.19
N LEU A 218 10.41 13.31 4.49
CA LEU A 218 10.60 14.59 3.78
C LEU A 218 12.00 15.17 4.00
N GLY A 219 12.55 15.04 5.20
CA GLY A 219 13.92 15.44 5.52
C GLY A 219 14.96 14.68 4.70
N GLU A 220 14.78 13.37 4.57
CA GLU A 220 15.67 12.52 3.78
C GLU A 220 15.57 12.84 2.28
N MET A 221 14.35 13.08 1.75
CA MET A 221 14.19 13.50 0.36
C MET A 221 14.97 14.80 0.07
N LYS A 222 14.84 15.79 0.93
CA LYS A 222 15.59 17.06 0.80
C LYS A 222 17.11 16.85 0.91
N ARG A 223 17.55 15.92 1.78
CA ARG A 223 18.96 15.58 1.91
C ARG A 223 19.49 14.94 0.62
N ILE A 224 18.74 14.01 0.03
CA ILE A 224 19.07 13.36 -1.24
C ILE A 224 19.16 14.40 -2.37
N GLU A 225 18.13 15.23 -2.53
CA GLU A 225 18.10 16.31 -3.52
C GLU A 225 19.34 17.21 -3.40
N LYS A 226 19.66 17.67 -2.19
CA LYS A 226 20.81 18.51 -1.92
C LYS A 226 22.14 17.84 -2.30
N ILE A 227 22.30 16.55 -2.02
CA ILE A 227 23.50 15.80 -2.41
C ILE A 227 23.70 15.81 -3.92
N PHE A 228 22.62 15.54 -4.68
CA PHE A 228 22.69 15.56 -6.13
C PHE A 228 22.97 16.97 -6.69
N GLN A 229 22.39 18.01 -6.11
CA GLN A 229 22.67 19.40 -6.47
C GLN A 229 24.12 19.75 -6.23
N GLU A 230 24.68 19.43 -5.05
CA GLU A 230 26.08 19.70 -4.72
C GLU A 230 27.07 19.01 -5.68
N GLU A 231 26.84 17.72 -6.01
CA GLU A 231 27.74 17.01 -6.92
C GLU A 231 27.58 17.50 -8.38
N ALA A 232 26.37 17.87 -8.79
CA ALA A 232 26.15 18.46 -10.11
C ALA A 232 26.84 19.83 -10.25
N GLU A 233 26.65 20.73 -9.30
CA GLU A 233 27.28 22.06 -9.28
C GLU A 233 28.82 21.96 -9.27
N LYS A 234 29.38 21.09 -8.45
CA LYS A 234 30.83 20.84 -8.35
C LYS A 234 31.43 20.41 -9.69
N ALA A 235 30.69 19.68 -10.50
CA ALA A 235 31.10 19.21 -11.82
C ALA A 235 30.76 20.19 -12.97
N GLY A 236 30.05 21.29 -12.69
CA GLY A 236 29.58 22.24 -13.69
C GLY A 236 28.31 21.80 -14.43
N GLY A 237 27.54 20.90 -13.85
CA GLY A 237 26.22 20.45 -14.30
C GLY A 237 25.08 21.02 -13.45
N SER A 238 23.89 20.43 -13.60
CA SER A 238 22.72 20.74 -12.77
C SER A 238 21.91 19.47 -12.49
N CYS A 239 20.97 19.55 -11.56
CA CYS A 239 20.01 18.46 -11.36
C CYS A 239 18.61 19.01 -11.09
N GLU A 240 17.61 18.22 -11.46
CA GLU A 240 16.21 18.41 -11.15
C GLU A 240 15.72 17.22 -10.33
N ALA A 241 14.92 17.47 -9.31
CA ALA A 241 14.31 16.46 -8.47
C ALA A 241 12.81 16.70 -8.36
N ASP A 242 12.04 15.66 -8.66
CA ASP A 242 10.60 15.63 -8.47
C ASP A 242 10.24 14.52 -7.49
N PHE A 243 9.21 14.73 -6.67
CA PHE A 243 8.71 13.68 -5.78
C PHE A 243 7.22 13.79 -5.54
N THR A 244 6.62 12.65 -5.22
CA THR A 244 5.22 12.54 -4.78
C THR A 244 5.15 11.79 -3.45
N VAL A 245 4.07 12.03 -2.70
CA VAL A 245 3.81 11.37 -1.42
C VAL A 245 2.47 10.63 -1.54
N PRO A 246 2.43 9.44 -2.18
CA PRO A 246 1.20 8.67 -2.33
C PRO A 246 0.65 8.19 -0.98
N ILE A 247 1.52 7.86 -0.04
CA ILE A 247 1.15 7.31 1.27
C ILE A 247 1.74 8.18 2.38
N GLN A 248 0.94 8.52 3.39
CA GLN A 248 1.38 9.22 4.59
C GLN A 248 1.33 8.29 5.80
N ALA A 249 2.38 8.34 6.63
CA ALA A 249 2.49 7.55 7.83
C ALA A 249 1.33 7.80 8.80
N TYR A 250 0.85 6.71 9.41
CA TYR A 250 -0.07 6.75 10.53
C TYR A 250 0.35 5.77 11.61
N ARG A 251 -0.15 5.99 12.82
CA ARG A 251 0.01 5.07 13.95
C ARG A 251 -1.25 5.08 14.81
N VAL A 252 -1.77 3.89 15.09
CA VAL A 252 -2.90 3.68 16.01
C VAL A 252 -2.37 3.23 17.36
N GLN A 253 -2.78 3.91 18.42
CA GLN A 253 -2.35 3.57 19.78
C GLN A 253 -3.02 2.29 20.26
N GLU A 254 -2.33 1.47 21.06
CA GLU A 254 -2.88 0.22 21.59
C GLU A 254 -4.13 0.42 22.46
N THR A 255 -4.28 1.62 23.02
CA THR A 255 -5.46 2.03 23.81
C THR A 255 -6.64 2.48 22.98
N HIS A 256 -6.50 2.58 21.66
CA HIS A 256 -7.58 3.01 20.76
C HIS A 256 -8.75 2.01 20.78
N PRO A 257 -10.02 2.46 20.68
CA PRO A 257 -11.19 1.57 20.71
C PRO A 257 -11.13 0.43 19.67
N CYS A 258 -10.71 0.71 18.42
CA CYS A 258 -10.60 -0.32 17.39
C CYS A 258 -9.60 -1.44 17.77
N VAL A 259 -8.48 -1.11 18.45
CA VAL A 259 -7.51 -2.12 18.91
C VAL A 259 -8.10 -2.95 20.05
N ARG A 260 -8.81 -2.32 21.00
CA ARG A 260 -9.47 -3.04 22.09
C ARG A 260 -10.55 -3.99 21.58
N ARG A 261 -11.35 -3.56 20.60
CA ARG A 261 -12.37 -4.40 19.96
C ARG A 261 -11.72 -5.58 19.24
N PHE A 262 -10.67 -5.36 18.46
CA PHE A 262 -9.92 -6.42 17.80
C PHE A 262 -9.37 -7.45 18.80
N ARG A 263 -8.78 -6.99 19.93
CA ARG A 263 -8.28 -7.89 20.99
C ARG A 263 -9.40 -8.77 21.56
N ARG A 264 -10.59 -8.18 21.87
CA ARG A 264 -11.73 -8.96 22.39
C ARG A 264 -12.24 -9.99 21.38
N ALA A 265 -12.32 -9.63 20.10
CA ALA A 265 -12.71 -10.56 19.04
C ALA A 265 -11.73 -11.71 18.89
N CYS A 266 -10.42 -11.43 18.87
CA CYS A 266 -9.38 -12.46 18.85
C CYS A 266 -9.42 -13.39 20.08
N GLU A 267 -9.65 -12.82 21.27
CA GLU A 267 -9.75 -13.57 22.53
C GLU A 267 -10.91 -14.57 22.50
N ARG A 268 -12.09 -14.15 21.98
CA ARG A 268 -13.24 -15.04 21.79
C ARG A 268 -12.95 -16.19 20.85
N LEU A 269 -12.14 -15.97 19.80
CA LEU A 269 -11.72 -16.98 18.83
C LEU A 269 -10.46 -17.74 19.25
N LYS A 270 -9.87 -17.41 20.40
CA LYS A 270 -8.59 -17.96 20.87
C LYS A 270 -7.44 -17.75 19.87
N LEU A 271 -7.50 -16.66 19.13
CA LEU A 271 -6.43 -16.25 18.22
C LEU A 271 -5.35 -15.46 18.99
N PRO A 272 -4.06 -15.74 18.76
CA PRO A 272 -2.99 -14.95 19.35
C PRO A 272 -2.96 -13.54 18.74
N VAL A 273 -3.11 -12.51 19.58
CA VAL A 273 -3.05 -11.12 19.14
C VAL A 273 -1.61 -10.71 18.83
N ARG A 274 -1.40 -10.22 17.61
CA ARG A 274 -0.12 -9.64 17.16
C ARG A 274 -0.37 -8.26 16.59
N LEU A 275 0.14 -7.23 17.24
CA LEU A 275 0.11 -5.86 16.75
C LEU A 275 1.48 -5.53 16.16
N VAL A 276 1.53 -5.23 14.88
CA VAL A 276 2.79 -5.07 14.14
C VAL A 276 2.85 -3.73 13.40
N PRO A 277 4.03 -3.16 13.20
CA PRO A 277 4.22 -2.16 12.15
C PRO A 277 4.33 -2.87 10.78
N THR A 278 3.93 -2.20 9.71
CA THR A 278 4.16 -2.65 8.33
C THR A 278 4.97 -1.62 7.55
N PHE A 279 5.80 -2.07 6.61
CA PHE A 279 6.41 -1.20 5.60
C PHE A 279 5.60 -1.15 4.28
N GLY A 280 4.52 -1.94 4.18
CA GLY A 280 3.54 -1.84 3.11
C GLY A 280 2.60 -0.65 3.30
N GLY A 281 1.98 -0.22 2.21
CA GLY A 281 0.84 0.69 2.22
C GLY A 281 -0.47 -0.08 2.18
N SER A 282 -1.55 0.59 2.46
CA SER A 282 -2.92 0.13 2.24
C SER A 282 -3.86 1.34 2.19
N ASP A 283 -5.08 1.15 1.78
CA ASP A 283 -6.11 2.22 1.78
C ASP A 283 -6.31 2.86 3.15
N GLN A 284 -5.94 2.17 4.24
CA GLN A 284 -5.95 2.76 5.59
C GLN A 284 -5.14 4.06 5.69
N SER A 285 -4.10 4.22 4.90
CA SER A 285 -3.31 5.46 4.88
C SER A 285 -4.13 6.67 4.44
N ASN A 286 -5.01 6.50 3.43
CA ASN A 286 -5.91 7.56 3.00
C ASN A 286 -7.06 7.78 3.99
N LEU A 287 -7.62 6.71 4.59
CA LEU A 287 -8.61 6.84 5.66
C LEU A 287 -8.03 7.64 6.85
N ALA A 288 -6.81 7.32 7.26
CA ALA A 288 -6.14 8.01 8.37
C ALA A 288 -5.93 9.51 8.10
N ARG A 289 -5.63 9.90 6.85
CA ARG A 289 -5.53 11.31 6.43
C ARG A 289 -6.86 12.07 6.60
N HIS A 290 -7.98 11.35 6.56
CA HIS A 290 -9.34 11.89 6.77
C HIS A 290 -9.87 11.67 8.19
N GLY A 291 -8.99 11.31 9.14
CA GLY A 291 -9.32 11.19 10.56
C GLY A 291 -9.97 9.85 10.95
N ILE A 292 -10.03 8.87 10.04
CA ILE A 292 -10.58 7.54 10.30
C ILE A 292 -9.44 6.63 10.77
N SER A 293 -9.40 6.34 12.07
CA SER A 293 -8.39 5.49 12.68
C SER A 293 -8.74 4.01 12.51
N GLY A 294 -7.78 3.19 12.08
CA GLY A 294 -8.11 1.79 11.84
C GLY A 294 -6.93 0.83 11.81
N LEU A 295 -7.26 -0.43 11.65
CA LEU A 295 -6.32 -1.54 11.61
C LEU A 295 -6.36 -2.20 10.24
N VAL A 296 -5.19 -2.65 9.78
CA VAL A 296 -5.12 -3.56 8.62
C VAL A 296 -4.95 -4.98 9.16
N LEU A 297 -5.91 -5.85 8.86
CA LEU A 297 -6.04 -7.17 9.46
C LEU A 297 -5.56 -8.27 8.52
N ALA A 298 -4.91 -9.29 9.07
CA ALA A 298 -4.61 -10.51 8.33
C ALA A 298 -5.91 -11.21 7.91
N SER A 299 -6.04 -11.51 6.62
CA SER A 299 -7.26 -11.98 5.95
C SER A 299 -7.13 -13.34 5.28
N ALA A 300 -6.25 -14.22 5.80
CA ALA A 300 -6.00 -15.56 5.29
C ALA A 300 -5.51 -15.61 3.83
N MET A 301 -4.78 -14.61 3.39
CA MET A 301 -4.12 -14.58 2.09
C MET A 301 -2.63 -14.87 2.26
N GLU A 302 -2.11 -15.76 1.43
CA GLU A 302 -0.75 -16.25 1.52
C GLU A 302 -0.07 -16.21 0.15
N GLN A 303 1.24 -15.97 0.14
CA GLN A 303 2.06 -15.88 -1.08
C GLN A 303 1.50 -14.89 -2.12
N VAL A 304 0.93 -13.79 -1.65
CA VAL A 304 0.34 -12.73 -2.47
C VAL A 304 1.30 -12.23 -3.55
N HIS A 305 0.77 -11.61 -4.61
CA HIS A 305 1.54 -11.11 -5.76
C HIS A 305 2.31 -12.19 -6.53
N SER A 306 1.86 -13.44 -6.47
CA SER A 306 2.46 -14.54 -7.20
C SER A 306 1.42 -15.56 -7.69
N CYS A 307 1.77 -16.36 -8.71
CA CYS A 307 0.91 -17.46 -9.16
C CYS A 307 0.84 -18.62 -8.15
N ALA A 308 1.61 -18.56 -7.07
CA ALA A 308 1.54 -19.51 -5.95
C ALA A 308 0.60 -19.01 -4.83
N GLU A 309 -0.08 -17.89 -5.02
CA GLU A 309 -1.03 -17.32 -4.10
C GLU A 309 -2.14 -18.33 -3.74
N TYR A 310 -2.48 -18.37 -2.46
CA TYR A 310 -3.54 -19.24 -1.97
C TYR A 310 -4.25 -18.66 -0.74
N THR A 311 -5.44 -19.17 -0.50
CA THR A 311 -6.17 -19.07 0.77
C THR A 311 -6.62 -20.45 1.21
N THR A 312 -7.27 -20.56 2.37
CA THR A 312 -7.82 -21.82 2.86
C THR A 312 -9.26 -21.65 3.33
N VAL A 313 -10.09 -22.68 3.20
CA VAL A 313 -11.48 -22.66 3.69
C VAL A 313 -11.51 -22.30 5.17
N SER A 314 -10.72 -22.98 6.01
CA SER A 314 -10.66 -22.72 7.45
C SER A 314 -10.15 -21.31 7.78
N GLY A 315 -9.27 -20.76 6.96
CA GLY A 315 -8.82 -19.38 7.08
C GLY A 315 -9.94 -18.39 6.80
N LEU A 316 -10.69 -18.59 5.71
CA LEU A 316 -11.83 -17.75 5.35
C LEU A 316 -12.93 -17.81 6.43
N GLU A 317 -13.28 -19.01 6.91
CA GLU A 317 -14.22 -19.19 8.02
C GLU A 317 -13.79 -18.42 9.27
N THR A 318 -12.51 -18.52 9.64
CA THR A 318 -11.97 -17.82 10.83
C THR A 318 -12.01 -16.30 10.66
N VAL A 319 -11.68 -15.79 9.46
CA VAL A 319 -11.75 -14.33 9.18
C VAL A 319 -13.19 -13.86 9.18
N THR A 320 -14.13 -14.63 8.63
CA THR A 320 -15.57 -14.34 8.66
C THR A 320 -16.07 -14.18 10.09
N GLU A 321 -15.74 -15.13 10.96
CA GLU A 321 -16.11 -15.05 12.38
C GLU A 321 -15.46 -13.86 13.09
N LEU A 322 -14.18 -13.55 12.78
CA LEU A 322 -13.52 -12.36 13.32
C LEU A 322 -14.25 -11.08 12.92
N VAL A 323 -14.57 -10.93 11.64
CA VAL A 323 -15.30 -9.76 11.10
C VAL A 323 -16.68 -9.66 11.72
N LYS A 324 -17.42 -10.76 11.82
CA LYS A 324 -18.75 -10.82 12.47
C LYS A 324 -18.68 -10.33 13.91
N LEU A 325 -17.69 -10.79 14.68
CA LEU A 325 -17.50 -10.36 16.06
C LEU A 325 -17.15 -8.86 16.17
N LEU A 326 -16.37 -8.32 15.23
CA LEU A 326 -16.08 -6.88 15.17
C LEU A 326 -17.33 -6.07 14.86
N MET A 327 -18.22 -6.55 13.99
CA MET A 327 -19.47 -5.88 13.63
C MET A 327 -20.49 -5.84 14.79
N GLN A 328 -20.37 -6.79 15.73
CA GLN A 328 -21.29 -6.96 16.87
C GLN A 328 -20.86 -6.22 18.15
N ASP A 329 -19.71 -5.56 18.19
CA ASP A 329 -19.14 -4.95 19.41
C ASP A 329 -19.27 -3.39 19.48
#